data_9c6557087b51257c40d2eddf96fc77ff
#
_entry.id   9c6557087b51257c40d2eddf96fc77ff
#
_cell.length_a   1.000
_cell.length_b   1.000
_cell.length_c   1.000
_cell.angle_alpha   90.00
_cell.angle_beta   90.00
_cell.angle_gamma   90.00
#
_symmetry.space_group_name_H-M   'P 1'
#
loop_
_entity.id
_entity.type
_entity.pdbx_description
1 polymer ?
#
loop_
_entity_poly.entity_id
_entity_poly.type
_entity_poly.pdbx_seq_one_letter_code
_entity_poly.pdbx_strand_id
1 'polypeptide(L)'
;MSDEYTDISYIPSHPPDNFHTFNFYIPTPRNTSALICFVHGGAWRSEDKLDHAGLARRLASFTGYAVAVPNYRLCPREFTEDNAIRHPDHAKDILRFLEFIITWQGPYGTNSNNLCLMGHSCGAHVLSSIFLEATEDPLRPSSQLLNSTKAIIMSEGIYDIDLLLSSFPTYRDWFIEAAFGPRSAYREVSVTTMNPRIEYNHLRWLIVHSKGDTLIDEAQSEAMYHHLLRNVSHVTRNFEQLIEEHNDILKGVEFVKLVGQYIIDNVPPCT
;
A
#
# COMPACT_ATOMS: atom_id res chain seq x y z
N MET A 1 1.08 -25.46 1.75
CA MET A 1 0.23 -25.19 0.56
C MET A 1 -0.69 -24.05 0.92
N SER A 2 -1.10 -23.23 -0.03
CA SER A 2 -2.09 -22.16 0.16
C SER A 2 -3.26 -22.43 -0.77
N ASP A 3 -4.48 -22.18 -0.30
CA ASP A 3 -5.64 -22.09 -1.19
C ASP A 3 -5.60 -20.69 -1.84
N GLU A 4 -5.83 -20.64 -3.15
CA GLU A 4 -5.73 -19.41 -3.93
C GLU A 4 -7.03 -19.14 -4.67
N TYR A 5 -7.51 -17.93 -4.54
CA TYR A 5 -8.69 -17.41 -5.24
C TYR A 5 -8.26 -16.20 -6.06
N THR A 6 -8.52 -16.23 -7.35
CA THR A 6 -8.07 -15.21 -8.29
C THR A 6 -9.24 -14.42 -8.86
N ASP A 7 -8.95 -13.19 -9.27
CA ASP A 7 -9.88 -12.32 -10.01
C ASP A 7 -11.23 -12.09 -9.32
N ILE A 8 -11.20 -11.98 -7.98
CA ILE A 8 -12.39 -11.65 -7.21
C ILE A 8 -12.70 -10.17 -7.42
N SER A 9 -13.87 -9.85 -7.97
CA SER A 9 -14.27 -8.45 -8.16
C SER A 9 -14.65 -7.79 -6.84
N TYR A 10 -14.14 -6.58 -6.59
CA TYR A 10 -14.53 -5.74 -5.48
C TYR A 10 -15.47 -4.58 -5.90
N ILE A 11 -15.72 -4.43 -7.20
CA ILE A 11 -16.74 -3.55 -7.76
C ILE A 11 -17.60 -4.36 -8.74
N PRO A 12 -18.92 -4.40 -8.59
CA PRO A 12 -19.79 -4.99 -9.60
C PRO A 12 -19.60 -4.27 -10.93
N SER A 13 -19.07 -4.93 -11.92
CA SER A 13 -18.87 -4.41 -13.28
C SER A 13 -19.31 -5.42 -14.32
N HIS A 14 -19.79 -4.93 -15.45
CA HIS A 14 -20.10 -5.76 -16.59
C HIS A 14 -19.68 -5.05 -17.89
N PRO A 15 -18.70 -5.57 -18.62
CA PRO A 15 -17.92 -6.80 -18.41
C PRO A 15 -17.00 -6.69 -17.19
N PRO A 16 -16.51 -7.83 -16.65
CA PRO A 16 -15.54 -7.83 -15.56
C PRO A 16 -14.32 -6.98 -15.92
N ASP A 17 -13.91 -6.15 -14.98
CA ASP A 17 -12.76 -5.25 -15.13
C ASP A 17 -11.60 -5.76 -14.27
N ASN A 18 -10.49 -6.14 -14.91
CA ASN A 18 -9.32 -6.66 -14.21
C ASN A 18 -8.74 -5.65 -13.20
N PHE A 19 -8.87 -4.35 -13.44
CA PHE A 19 -8.37 -3.33 -12.51
C PHE A 19 -9.14 -3.30 -11.18
N HIS A 20 -10.37 -3.79 -11.16
CA HIS A 20 -11.20 -3.83 -9.96
C HIS A 20 -11.36 -5.25 -9.41
N THR A 21 -10.30 -6.05 -9.50
CA THR A 21 -10.23 -7.38 -8.93
C THR A 21 -9.05 -7.53 -7.98
N PHE A 22 -9.11 -8.54 -7.12
CA PHE A 22 -8.00 -8.92 -6.25
C PHE A 22 -7.79 -10.42 -6.25
N ASN A 23 -6.57 -10.84 -5.89
CA ASN A 23 -6.23 -12.22 -5.61
C ASN A 23 -6.13 -12.43 -4.10
N PHE A 24 -6.51 -13.62 -3.64
CA PHE A 24 -6.59 -13.95 -2.24
C PHE A 24 -5.88 -15.26 -1.94
N TYR A 25 -4.97 -15.25 -0.99
CA TYR A 25 -4.08 -16.35 -0.64
C TYR A 25 -4.30 -16.75 0.82
N ILE A 26 -4.69 -18.01 1.06
CA ILE A 26 -4.98 -18.51 2.40
C ILE A 26 -3.95 -19.57 2.76
N PRO A 27 -3.19 -19.42 3.87
CA PRO A 27 -2.21 -20.41 4.30
C PRO A 27 -2.84 -21.68 4.87
N THR A 28 -2.07 -22.77 4.88
CA THR A 28 -2.45 -24.01 5.55
C THR A 28 -1.31 -24.43 6.50
N PRO A 29 -1.52 -24.54 7.82
CA PRO A 29 -2.74 -24.20 8.54
C PRO A 29 -3.02 -22.70 8.55
N ARG A 30 -4.29 -22.32 8.59
CA ARG A 30 -4.70 -20.92 8.57
C ARG A 30 -4.88 -20.35 9.96
N ASN A 31 -4.55 -19.09 10.10
CA ASN A 31 -4.94 -18.25 11.22
C ASN A 31 -5.90 -17.16 10.70
N THR A 32 -7.10 -17.11 11.22
CA THR A 32 -8.12 -16.14 10.81
C THR A 32 -8.05 -14.83 11.57
N SER A 33 -7.04 -14.65 12.42
CA SER A 33 -6.94 -13.48 13.33
C SER A 33 -6.67 -12.16 12.64
N ALA A 34 -6.09 -12.17 11.43
CA ALA A 34 -5.79 -10.95 10.69
C ALA A 34 -5.83 -11.20 9.18
N LEU A 35 -5.90 -10.10 8.43
CA LEU A 35 -5.82 -10.06 6.99
C LEU A 35 -4.74 -9.05 6.56
N ILE A 36 -3.83 -9.49 5.71
CA ILE A 36 -2.83 -8.62 5.09
C ILE A 36 -3.36 -8.17 3.73
N CYS A 37 -3.36 -6.86 3.47
CA CYS A 37 -3.65 -6.30 2.16
C CYS A 37 -2.39 -5.64 1.59
N PHE A 38 -1.89 -6.13 0.47
CA PHE A 38 -0.69 -5.61 -0.19
C PHE A 38 -1.07 -4.80 -1.43
N VAL A 39 -0.72 -3.50 -1.45
CA VAL A 39 -0.92 -2.57 -2.56
C VAL A 39 0.40 -2.42 -3.31
N HIS A 40 0.41 -2.85 -4.57
CA HIS A 40 1.61 -2.90 -5.41
C HIS A 40 2.08 -1.52 -5.87
N GLY A 41 3.30 -1.48 -6.36
CA GLY A 41 3.97 -0.32 -6.93
C GLY A 41 3.70 -0.10 -8.41
N GLY A 42 4.79 0.14 -9.17
CA GLY A 42 4.74 0.29 -10.62
C GLY A 42 4.50 1.73 -11.10
N ALA A 43 4.89 2.73 -10.29
CA ALA A 43 4.83 4.16 -10.65
C ALA A 43 3.45 4.62 -11.16
N TRP A 44 2.37 4.10 -10.58
CA TRP A 44 0.95 4.31 -10.95
C TRP A 44 0.60 3.91 -12.39
N ARG A 45 1.46 3.24 -13.14
CA ARG A 45 1.31 2.98 -14.58
C ARG A 45 1.61 1.55 -15.02
N SER A 46 2.06 0.70 -14.11
CA SER A 46 2.46 -0.68 -14.39
C SER A 46 2.23 -1.58 -13.19
N GLU A 47 2.62 -2.84 -13.34
CA GLU A 47 2.42 -3.95 -12.41
C GLU A 47 0.97 -4.46 -12.33
N ASP A 48 0.85 -5.66 -11.81
CA ASP A 48 -0.42 -6.38 -11.64
C ASP A 48 -0.33 -7.23 -10.37
N LYS A 49 -1.46 -7.49 -9.74
CA LYS A 49 -1.57 -8.37 -8.57
C LYS A 49 -0.89 -9.73 -8.73
N LEU A 50 -0.78 -10.23 -9.97
CA LEU A 50 -0.12 -11.49 -10.28
C LEU A 50 1.41 -11.43 -10.09
N ASP A 51 2.02 -10.27 -10.33
CA ASP A 51 3.46 -10.06 -10.14
C ASP A 51 3.88 -10.28 -8.68
N HIS A 52 2.93 -10.10 -7.76
CA HIS A 52 3.14 -10.19 -6.31
C HIS A 52 2.63 -11.50 -5.67
N ALA A 53 2.19 -12.46 -6.47
CA ALA A 53 1.73 -13.77 -5.97
C ALA A 53 2.81 -14.49 -5.13
N GLY A 54 4.08 -14.36 -5.53
CA GLY A 54 5.23 -14.93 -4.81
C GLY A 54 5.40 -14.32 -3.41
N LEU A 55 5.28 -13.00 -3.28
CA LEU A 55 5.32 -12.30 -2.00
C LEU A 55 4.13 -12.72 -1.12
N ALA A 56 2.92 -12.70 -1.70
CA ALA A 56 1.71 -13.04 -0.97
C ALA A 56 1.76 -14.46 -0.35
N ARG A 57 2.23 -15.45 -1.13
CA ARG A 57 2.42 -16.82 -0.64
C ARG A 57 3.43 -16.90 0.50
N ARG A 58 4.55 -16.19 0.40
CA ARG A 58 5.59 -16.18 1.45
C ARG A 58 5.10 -15.50 2.72
N LEU A 59 4.41 -14.37 2.62
CA LEU A 59 3.81 -13.69 3.76
C LEU A 59 2.74 -14.56 4.42
N ALA A 60 1.84 -15.15 3.63
CA ALA A 60 0.82 -16.05 4.15
C ALA A 60 1.46 -17.25 4.88
N SER A 61 2.49 -17.87 4.29
CA SER A 61 3.20 -19.00 4.90
C SER A 61 3.93 -18.61 6.18
N PHE A 62 4.53 -17.43 6.24
CA PHE A 62 5.30 -16.97 7.39
C PHE A 62 4.40 -16.55 8.56
N THR A 63 3.36 -15.77 8.28
CA THR A 63 2.49 -15.19 9.32
C THR A 63 1.34 -16.11 9.72
N GLY A 64 0.95 -17.04 8.85
CA GLY A 64 -0.28 -17.80 8.99
C GLY A 64 -1.54 -17.01 8.68
N TYR A 65 -1.43 -15.75 8.26
CA TYR A 65 -2.56 -14.88 7.91
C TYR A 65 -2.87 -14.93 6.41
N ALA A 66 -4.12 -14.71 6.05
CA ALA A 66 -4.49 -14.56 4.65
C ALA A 66 -3.91 -13.26 4.07
N VAL A 67 -3.66 -13.27 2.75
CA VAL A 67 -3.14 -12.11 2.04
C VAL A 67 -4.02 -11.79 0.84
N ALA A 68 -4.46 -10.55 0.73
CA ALA A 68 -5.18 -10.00 -0.41
C ALA A 68 -4.29 -9.04 -1.20
N VAL A 69 -4.30 -9.17 -2.52
CA VAL A 69 -3.53 -8.30 -3.43
C VAL A 69 -4.48 -7.72 -4.47
N PRO A 70 -4.92 -6.47 -4.30
CA PRO A 70 -5.78 -5.81 -5.28
C PRO A 70 -5.00 -5.26 -6.46
N ASN A 71 -5.66 -5.23 -7.62
CA ASN A 71 -5.37 -4.30 -8.69
C ASN A 71 -6.10 -2.97 -8.44
N TYR A 72 -5.66 -1.94 -9.13
CA TYR A 72 -6.31 -0.63 -9.24
C TYR A 72 -6.03 -0.05 -10.63
N ARG A 73 -6.85 0.89 -11.08
CA ARG A 73 -6.65 1.52 -12.40
C ARG A 73 -5.29 2.21 -12.45
N LEU A 74 -4.63 2.08 -13.58
CA LEU A 74 -3.30 2.64 -13.84
C LEU A 74 -3.41 3.83 -14.78
N CYS A 75 -2.42 4.72 -14.74
CA CYS A 75 -2.27 5.77 -15.73
C CYS A 75 -2.14 5.15 -17.12
N PRO A 76 -2.88 5.60 -18.12
CA PRO A 76 -2.76 5.08 -19.47
C PRO A 76 -1.38 5.42 -20.06
N ARG A 77 -0.93 4.62 -21.01
CA ARG A 77 0.32 4.92 -21.74
C ARG A 77 0.16 6.14 -22.65
N GLU A 78 -1.02 6.30 -23.22
CA GLU A 78 -1.40 7.43 -24.05
C GLU A 78 -2.62 8.10 -23.41
N PHE A 79 -2.49 9.37 -23.08
CA PHE A 79 -3.56 10.15 -22.45
C PHE A 79 -4.51 10.68 -23.52
N THR A 80 -5.81 10.50 -23.27
CA THR A 80 -6.90 11.20 -23.96
C THR A 80 -7.78 11.86 -22.91
N GLU A 81 -8.66 12.78 -23.30
CA GLU A 81 -9.60 13.40 -22.36
C GLU A 81 -10.53 12.37 -21.70
N ASP A 82 -10.85 11.28 -22.41
CA ASP A 82 -11.79 10.25 -21.95
C ASP A 82 -11.15 9.17 -21.06
N ASN A 83 -9.81 9.05 -21.02
CA ASN A 83 -9.15 7.95 -20.33
C ASN A 83 -8.15 8.39 -19.23
N ALA A 84 -8.13 9.66 -18.89
CA ALA A 84 -7.15 10.24 -17.95
C ALA A 84 -7.38 9.74 -16.51
N ILE A 85 -6.75 8.61 -16.16
CA ILE A 85 -6.67 8.13 -14.78
C ILE A 85 -5.48 8.81 -14.12
N ARG A 86 -5.72 9.55 -13.05
CA ARG A 86 -4.72 10.27 -12.26
C ARG A 86 -5.05 10.16 -10.78
N HIS A 87 -4.09 10.49 -9.95
CA HIS A 87 -4.36 10.70 -8.53
C HIS A 87 -5.45 11.77 -8.35
N PRO A 88 -6.48 11.54 -7.51
CA PRO A 88 -6.60 10.47 -6.53
C PRO A 88 -7.35 9.19 -7.00
N ASP A 89 -7.55 8.94 -8.29
CA ASP A 89 -8.37 7.81 -8.74
C ASP A 89 -7.78 6.45 -8.35
N HIS A 90 -6.45 6.30 -8.38
CA HIS A 90 -5.76 5.10 -7.86
C HIS A 90 -6.10 4.84 -6.38
N ALA A 91 -6.04 5.89 -5.57
CA ALA A 91 -6.36 5.81 -4.15
C ALA A 91 -7.86 5.60 -3.89
N LYS A 92 -8.74 6.14 -4.73
CA LYS A 92 -10.20 5.85 -4.67
C LYS A 92 -10.49 4.38 -4.94
N ASP A 93 -9.80 3.75 -5.90
CA ASP A 93 -10.00 2.34 -6.19
C ASP A 93 -9.52 1.46 -5.02
N ILE A 94 -8.35 1.77 -4.45
CA ILE A 94 -7.86 1.06 -3.25
C ILE A 94 -8.78 1.33 -2.04
N LEU A 95 -9.28 2.54 -1.84
CA LEU A 95 -10.26 2.81 -0.78
C LEU A 95 -11.53 1.96 -0.96
N ARG A 96 -12.06 1.86 -2.18
CA ARG A 96 -13.20 0.99 -2.49
C ARG A 96 -12.91 -0.48 -2.19
N PHE A 97 -11.72 -0.96 -2.57
CA PHE A 97 -11.29 -2.31 -2.22
C PHE A 97 -11.25 -2.51 -0.69
N LEU A 98 -10.67 -1.57 0.05
CA LEU A 98 -10.58 -1.67 1.51
C LEU A 98 -11.95 -1.62 2.20
N GLU A 99 -12.86 -0.77 1.73
CA GLU A 99 -14.25 -0.74 2.22
C GLU A 99 -15.02 -2.02 1.87
N PHE A 100 -14.75 -2.62 0.72
CA PHE A 100 -15.32 -3.91 0.34
C PHE A 100 -14.79 -5.02 1.25
N ILE A 101 -13.47 -5.11 1.46
CA ILE A 101 -12.83 -6.24 2.13
C ILE A 101 -13.23 -6.34 3.62
N ILE A 102 -13.51 -5.22 4.30
CA ILE A 102 -13.95 -5.23 5.69
C ILE A 102 -15.37 -5.80 5.88
N THR A 103 -16.15 -5.87 4.82
CA THR A 103 -17.52 -6.44 4.85
C THR A 103 -17.62 -7.76 4.10
N TRP A 104 -16.56 -8.13 3.37
CA TRP A 104 -16.56 -9.32 2.53
C TRP A 104 -16.56 -10.60 3.37
N GLN A 105 -17.55 -11.45 3.12
CA GLN A 105 -17.65 -12.79 3.73
C GLN A 105 -16.82 -13.79 2.91
N GLY A 106 -15.50 -13.58 2.94
CA GLY A 106 -14.56 -14.38 2.17
C GLY A 106 -14.58 -15.87 2.52
N PRO A 107 -13.80 -16.68 1.81
CA PRO A 107 -13.68 -18.08 2.10
C PRO A 107 -13.27 -18.28 3.56
N TYR A 108 -13.99 -19.17 4.25
CA TYR A 108 -13.63 -19.64 5.59
C TYR A 108 -13.68 -18.59 6.73
N GLY A 109 -14.48 -17.55 6.62
CA GLY A 109 -14.66 -16.58 7.72
C GLY A 109 -13.40 -15.80 8.06
N THR A 110 -12.71 -15.31 7.05
CA THR A 110 -11.54 -14.45 7.21
C THR A 110 -11.88 -13.24 8.07
N ASN A 111 -11.07 -12.95 9.07
CA ASN A 111 -11.32 -11.82 9.95
C ASN A 111 -10.86 -10.50 9.32
N SER A 112 -11.81 -9.72 8.83
CA SER A 112 -11.56 -8.40 8.26
C SER A 112 -11.50 -7.27 9.30
N ASN A 113 -11.67 -7.57 10.60
CA ASN A 113 -11.61 -6.58 11.68
C ASN A 113 -10.18 -6.30 12.18
N ASN A 114 -9.19 -7.05 11.71
CA ASN A 114 -7.77 -6.84 11.99
C ASN A 114 -7.00 -6.76 10.68
N LEU A 115 -6.97 -5.58 10.07
CA LEU A 115 -6.23 -5.35 8.83
C LEU A 115 -4.80 -4.93 9.10
N CYS A 116 -3.87 -5.52 8.37
CA CYS A 116 -2.53 -5.01 8.17
C CYS A 116 -2.37 -4.61 6.70
N LEU A 117 -2.09 -3.36 6.46
CA LEU A 117 -1.93 -2.82 5.12
C LEU A 117 -0.45 -2.70 4.79
N MET A 118 -0.08 -3.10 3.60
CA MET A 118 1.27 -2.95 3.07
C MET A 118 1.23 -2.23 1.73
N GLY A 119 2.07 -1.21 1.58
CA GLY A 119 2.26 -0.52 0.31
C GLY A 119 3.73 -0.49 -0.09
N HIS A 120 4.02 -0.74 -1.35
CA HIS A 120 5.36 -0.66 -1.91
C HIS A 120 5.44 0.46 -2.94
N SER A 121 6.55 1.24 -2.92
CA SER A 121 6.78 2.30 -3.90
C SER A 121 5.60 3.29 -3.97
N CYS A 122 5.00 3.51 -5.13
CA CYS A 122 3.79 4.32 -5.26
C CYS A 122 2.57 3.75 -4.52
N GLY A 123 2.52 2.45 -4.22
CA GLY A 123 1.49 1.84 -3.37
C GLY A 123 1.54 2.37 -1.93
N ALA A 124 2.73 2.73 -1.42
CA ALA A 124 2.89 3.40 -0.13
C ALA A 124 2.27 4.82 -0.15
N HIS A 125 2.47 5.57 -1.25
CA HIS A 125 1.81 6.86 -1.46
C HIS A 125 0.28 6.71 -1.49
N VAL A 126 -0.23 5.71 -2.22
CA VAL A 126 -1.67 5.45 -2.32
C VAL A 126 -2.27 5.19 -0.94
N LEU A 127 -1.67 4.32 -0.12
CA LEU A 127 -2.14 4.06 1.25
C LEU A 127 -2.02 5.30 2.14
N SER A 128 -0.90 6.02 2.07
CA SER A 128 -0.71 7.24 2.85
C SER A 128 -1.76 8.29 2.51
N SER A 129 -2.11 8.46 1.23
CA SER A 129 -3.16 9.38 0.78
C SER A 129 -4.55 9.04 1.33
N ILE A 130 -4.82 7.76 1.65
CA ILE A 130 -6.09 7.31 2.26
C ILE A 130 -6.09 7.55 3.76
N PHE A 131 -4.98 7.23 4.45
CA PHE A 131 -4.91 7.20 5.91
C PHE A 131 -4.39 8.49 6.55
N LEU A 132 -3.86 9.40 5.75
CA LEU A 132 -3.59 10.79 6.15
C LEU A 132 -4.68 11.70 5.61
N GLU A 133 -4.77 12.91 6.14
CA GLU A 133 -5.84 13.86 5.84
C GLU A 133 -5.28 15.05 5.05
N ALA A 134 -5.72 15.18 3.80
CA ALA A 134 -5.45 16.37 3.00
C ALA A 134 -6.42 17.50 3.37
N THR A 135 -6.04 18.74 3.08
CA THR A 135 -6.89 19.92 3.32
C THR A 135 -8.20 19.84 2.54
N GLU A 136 -8.14 19.36 1.30
CA GLU A 136 -9.31 18.97 0.50
C GLU A 136 -9.31 17.45 0.40
N ASP A 137 -10.05 16.77 1.29
CA ASP A 137 -9.98 15.33 1.44
C ASP A 137 -11.04 14.60 0.59
N PRO A 138 -10.71 14.20 -0.66
CA PRO A 138 -11.59 13.38 -1.48
C PRO A 138 -11.59 11.91 -1.04
N LEU A 139 -10.68 11.53 -0.13
CA LEU A 139 -10.46 10.16 0.33
C LEU A 139 -10.84 10.08 1.81
N ARG A 140 -12.09 9.72 2.08
CA ARG A 140 -12.60 9.64 3.45
C ARG A 140 -12.92 8.18 3.82
N PRO A 141 -11.97 7.46 4.47
CA PRO A 141 -12.24 6.10 4.97
C PRO A 141 -13.38 6.11 5.99
N SER A 142 -14.18 5.05 6.00
CA SER A 142 -15.19 4.86 7.04
C SER A 142 -14.54 4.64 8.41
N SER A 143 -15.26 4.99 9.47
CA SER A 143 -14.81 4.70 10.84
C SER A 143 -14.61 3.20 11.06
N GLN A 144 -15.37 2.34 10.38
CA GLN A 144 -15.19 0.90 10.43
C GLN A 144 -13.84 0.50 9.83
N LEU A 145 -13.46 1.01 8.66
CA LEU A 145 -12.17 0.73 8.04
C LEU A 145 -11.01 1.22 8.93
N LEU A 146 -11.10 2.45 9.42
CA LEU A 146 -10.07 3.02 10.30
C LEU A 146 -9.90 2.19 11.58
N ASN A 147 -11.00 1.78 12.23
CA ASN A 147 -10.95 0.94 13.43
C ASN A 147 -10.46 -0.49 13.15
N SER A 148 -10.73 -1.04 11.97
CA SER A 148 -10.27 -2.36 11.58
C SER A 148 -8.78 -2.38 11.23
N THR A 149 -8.20 -1.27 10.78
CA THR A 149 -6.78 -1.17 10.44
C THR A 149 -5.93 -1.08 11.70
N LYS A 150 -4.96 -2.00 11.85
CA LYS A 150 -4.06 -2.09 13.02
C LYS A 150 -2.65 -1.61 12.70
N ALA A 151 -2.17 -1.94 11.51
CA ALA A 151 -0.83 -1.56 11.08
C ALA A 151 -0.80 -1.17 9.60
N ILE A 152 0.09 -0.22 9.28
CA ILE A 152 0.39 0.22 7.91
C ILE A 152 1.90 0.11 7.73
N ILE A 153 2.32 -0.70 6.79
CA ILE A 153 3.72 -0.95 6.44
C ILE A 153 3.97 -0.33 5.06
N MET A 154 4.98 0.51 4.99
CA MET A 154 5.36 1.22 3.78
C MET A 154 6.80 0.89 3.44
N SER A 155 7.04 0.29 2.28
CA SER A 155 8.39 -0.06 1.81
C SER A 155 8.75 0.71 0.55
N GLU A 156 9.98 1.25 0.51
CA GLU A 156 10.54 1.95 -0.65
C GLU A 156 9.59 3.04 -1.20
N GLY A 157 8.89 3.73 -0.30
CA GLY A 157 7.75 4.56 -0.67
C GLY A 157 8.11 5.89 -1.31
N ILE A 158 7.23 6.39 -2.15
CA ILE A 158 7.23 7.77 -2.64
C ILE A 158 6.32 8.58 -1.72
N TYR A 159 6.82 9.68 -1.13
CA TYR A 159 6.07 10.45 -0.13
C TYR A 159 6.06 11.94 -0.40
N ASP A 160 7.18 12.50 -0.82
CA ASP A 160 7.35 13.89 -1.18
C ASP A 160 7.78 13.99 -2.65
N ILE A 161 6.88 14.44 -3.51
CA ILE A 161 7.10 14.43 -4.95
C ILE A 161 8.15 15.47 -5.36
N ASP A 162 8.15 16.65 -4.73
CA ASP A 162 9.14 17.70 -5.05
C ASP A 162 10.54 17.26 -4.57
N LEU A 163 10.65 16.61 -3.42
CA LEU A 163 11.90 16.01 -2.94
C LEU A 163 12.38 14.92 -3.89
N LEU A 164 11.49 14.01 -4.34
CA LEU A 164 11.83 12.97 -5.34
C LEU A 164 12.39 13.60 -6.63
N LEU A 165 11.75 14.65 -7.14
CA LEU A 165 12.17 15.31 -8.36
C LEU A 165 13.48 16.10 -8.20
N SER A 166 13.88 16.44 -6.98
CA SER A 166 15.19 17.04 -6.73
C SER A 166 16.32 16.04 -6.93
N SER A 167 16.12 14.77 -6.57
CA SER A 167 17.09 13.68 -6.76
C SER A 167 16.99 13.06 -8.17
N PHE A 168 15.78 12.94 -8.71
CA PHE A 168 15.49 12.26 -9.97
C PHE A 168 14.64 13.17 -10.91
N PRO A 169 15.21 14.24 -11.48
CA PRO A 169 14.44 15.21 -12.27
C PRO A 169 13.70 14.59 -13.48
N THR A 170 14.26 13.53 -14.08
CA THR A 170 13.68 12.83 -15.23
C THR A 170 12.39 12.08 -14.91
N TYR A 171 12.10 11.85 -13.63
CA TYR A 171 10.85 11.20 -13.20
C TYR A 171 9.63 12.06 -13.46
N ARG A 172 9.81 13.39 -13.61
CA ARG A 172 8.75 14.31 -14.00
C ARG A 172 8.04 13.83 -15.26
N ASP A 173 8.80 13.68 -16.34
CA ASP A 173 8.27 13.28 -17.64
C ASP A 173 7.96 11.78 -17.71
N TRP A 174 8.72 10.98 -16.94
CA TRP A 174 8.56 9.54 -17.00
C TRP A 174 7.23 9.08 -16.41
N PHE A 175 6.82 9.56 -15.22
CA PHE A 175 5.58 9.09 -14.58
C PHE A 175 4.87 10.13 -13.68
N ILE A 176 5.54 11.17 -13.18
CA ILE A 176 4.91 12.09 -12.24
C ILE A 176 3.82 12.94 -12.91
N GLU A 177 4.08 13.48 -14.10
CA GLU A 177 3.04 14.23 -14.82
C GLU A 177 1.90 13.33 -15.29
N ALA A 178 2.18 12.07 -15.59
CA ALA A 178 1.14 11.10 -15.87
C ALA A 178 0.23 10.89 -14.66
N ALA A 179 0.81 10.71 -13.46
CA ALA A 179 0.07 10.39 -12.24
C ALA A 179 -0.66 11.59 -11.62
N PHE A 180 -0.11 12.82 -11.73
CA PHE A 180 -0.60 14.00 -11.00
C PHE A 180 -0.98 15.19 -11.89
N GLY A 181 -0.72 15.08 -13.20
CA GLY A 181 -0.81 16.21 -14.13
C GLY A 181 0.40 17.14 -14.07
N PRO A 182 0.59 17.99 -15.09
CA PRO A 182 1.67 18.97 -15.10
C PRO A 182 1.41 20.06 -14.04
N ARG A 183 2.41 20.28 -13.18
CA ARG A 183 2.37 21.28 -12.08
C ARG A 183 3.73 21.94 -11.91
N SER A 184 3.76 23.16 -11.41
CA SER A 184 4.99 23.86 -11.02
C SER A 184 5.60 23.26 -9.74
N ALA A 185 4.74 22.78 -8.81
CA ALA A 185 5.11 22.10 -7.59
C ALA A 185 4.05 21.04 -7.24
N TYR A 186 4.45 20.01 -6.52
CA TYR A 186 3.61 18.86 -6.18
C TYR A 186 3.29 18.75 -4.68
N ARG A 187 3.48 19.83 -3.95
CA ARG A 187 3.24 19.88 -2.50
C ARG A 187 1.84 19.37 -2.10
N GLU A 188 0.81 19.75 -2.85
CA GLU A 188 -0.60 19.39 -2.54
C GLU A 188 -0.91 17.89 -2.64
N VAL A 189 -0.08 17.16 -3.38
CA VAL A 189 -0.20 15.71 -3.56
C VAL A 189 0.92 14.93 -2.86
N SER A 190 1.84 15.61 -2.19
CA SER A 190 2.89 15.03 -1.36
C SER A 190 2.31 14.66 0.01
N VAL A 191 2.35 13.38 0.37
CA VAL A 191 1.72 12.89 1.62
C VAL A 191 2.45 13.36 2.88
N THR A 192 3.69 13.82 2.78
CA THR A 192 4.44 14.46 3.87
C THR A 192 3.86 15.83 4.31
N THR A 193 2.89 16.36 3.57
CA THR A 193 2.16 17.59 3.92
C THR A 193 0.76 17.34 4.48
N MET A 194 0.30 16.09 4.47
CA MET A 194 -1.00 15.68 4.97
C MET A 194 -0.96 15.43 6.48
N ASN A 195 -2.05 15.70 7.18
CA ASN A 195 -2.11 15.51 8.62
C ASN A 195 -2.51 14.08 8.98
N PRO A 196 -1.96 13.48 10.04
CA PRO A 196 -2.50 12.26 10.61
C PRO A 196 -3.91 12.47 11.17
N ARG A 197 -4.76 11.45 11.04
CA ARG A 197 -6.09 11.43 11.66
C ARG A 197 -5.95 11.15 13.15
N ILE A 198 -5.90 12.20 13.96
CA ILE A 198 -5.59 12.16 15.40
C ILE A 198 -6.52 11.20 16.19
N GLU A 199 -7.77 11.08 15.78
CA GLU A 199 -8.78 10.20 16.41
C GLU A 199 -8.41 8.71 16.29
N TYR A 200 -7.52 8.35 15.37
CA TYR A 200 -7.09 6.97 15.09
C TYR A 200 -5.62 6.72 15.46
N ASN A 201 -5.21 7.28 16.60
CA ASN A 201 -3.83 7.18 17.11
C ASN A 201 -3.40 5.75 17.52
N HIS A 202 -4.28 4.76 17.39
CA HIS A 202 -3.96 3.35 17.56
C HIS A 202 -3.22 2.74 16.35
N LEU A 203 -3.23 3.41 15.19
CA LEU A 203 -2.55 2.94 13.99
C LEU A 203 -1.04 2.86 14.20
N ARG A 204 -0.47 1.72 13.86
CA ARG A 204 0.97 1.47 13.94
C ARG A 204 1.59 1.58 12.55
N TRP A 205 2.64 2.36 12.44
CA TRP A 205 3.32 2.62 11.18
C TRP A 205 4.71 2.00 11.19
N LEU A 206 5.05 1.25 10.13
CA LEU A 206 6.41 0.80 9.87
C LEU A 206 6.85 1.34 8.52
N ILE A 207 8.01 2.02 8.50
CA ILE A 207 8.65 2.46 7.27
C ILE A 207 9.90 1.60 7.06
N VAL A 208 9.97 0.98 5.90
CA VAL A 208 11.10 0.12 5.49
C VAL A 208 11.79 0.75 4.30
N HIS A 209 13.13 0.75 4.33
CA HIS A 209 13.95 1.19 3.21
C HIS A 209 15.18 0.31 3.08
N SER A 210 15.53 -0.08 1.84
CA SER A 210 16.72 -0.86 1.54
C SER A 210 17.89 0.04 1.13
N LYS A 211 19.06 -0.23 1.65
CA LYS A 211 20.30 0.46 1.23
C LYS A 211 20.67 0.23 -0.23
N GLY A 212 20.09 -0.82 -0.84
CA GLY A 212 20.31 -1.15 -2.26
C GLY A 212 19.31 -0.48 -3.21
N ASP A 213 18.34 0.28 -2.71
CA ASP A 213 17.36 0.95 -3.56
C ASP A 213 18.01 2.06 -4.39
N THR A 214 18.03 1.87 -5.71
CA THR A 214 18.56 2.86 -6.67
C THR A 214 17.46 3.64 -7.40
N LEU A 215 16.18 3.29 -7.19
CA LEU A 215 15.04 3.99 -7.82
C LEU A 215 14.45 5.06 -6.92
N ILE A 216 14.39 4.82 -5.62
CA ILE A 216 13.88 5.75 -4.62
C ILE A 216 14.98 5.95 -3.57
N ASP A 217 15.38 7.19 -3.32
CA ASP A 217 16.40 7.46 -2.31
C ASP A 217 15.85 7.39 -0.88
N GLU A 218 16.73 7.10 0.07
CA GLU A 218 16.41 7.01 1.50
C GLU A 218 15.78 8.30 2.04
N ALA A 219 16.06 9.45 1.40
CA ALA A 219 15.51 10.74 1.78
C ALA A 219 13.98 10.77 1.78
N GLN A 220 13.34 10.01 0.88
CA GLN A 220 11.89 9.83 0.88
C GLN A 220 11.39 9.19 2.17
N SER A 221 11.99 8.08 2.55
CA SER A 221 11.63 7.32 3.75
C SER A 221 11.94 8.09 5.04
N GLU A 222 13.08 8.80 5.08
CA GLU A 222 13.41 9.69 6.20
C GLU A 222 12.41 10.85 6.35
N ALA A 223 12.03 11.49 5.24
CA ALA A 223 11.05 12.58 5.26
C ALA A 223 9.70 12.08 5.84
N MET A 224 9.23 10.93 5.39
CA MET A 224 7.98 10.34 5.89
C MET A 224 8.08 9.89 7.35
N TYR A 225 9.19 9.25 7.74
CA TYR A 225 9.41 8.87 9.13
C TYR A 225 9.37 10.08 10.06
N HIS A 226 10.09 11.15 9.74
CA HIS A 226 10.09 12.36 10.54
C HIS A 226 8.74 13.08 10.53
N HIS A 227 8.00 13.02 9.42
CA HIS A 227 6.64 13.57 9.36
C HIS A 227 5.70 12.83 10.32
N LEU A 228 5.68 11.52 10.28
CA LEU A 228 4.83 10.70 11.16
C LEU A 228 5.28 10.79 12.62
N LEU A 229 6.57 10.75 12.89
CA LEU A 229 7.12 10.79 14.26
C LEU A 229 6.66 12.04 15.05
N ARG A 230 6.44 13.16 14.37
CA ARG A 230 5.94 14.40 15.01
C ARG A 230 4.46 14.33 15.38
N ASN A 231 3.71 13.45 14.75
CA ASN A 231 2.25 13.55 14.72
C ASN A 231 1.53 12.27 15.19
N VAL A 232 2.20 11.11 15.26
CA VAL A 232 1.58 9.84 15.67
C VAL A 232 2.42 9.13 16.74
N SER A 233 1.76 8.34 17.60
CA SER A 233 2.40 7.71 18.75
C SER A 233 3.18 6.44 18.42
N HIS A 234 2.83 5.75 17.33
CA HIS A 234 3.37 4.43 17.01
C HIS A 234 3.99 4.40 15.61
N VAL A 235 5.22 4.87 15.52
CA VAL A 235 6.01 4.85 14.30
C VAL A 235 7.33 4.13 14.56
N THR A 236 7.67 3.19 13.69
CA THR A 236 8.95 2.51 13.66
C THR A 236 9.55 2.58 12.25
N ARG A 237 10.86 2.42 12.16
CA ARG A 237 11.56 2.34 10.88
C ARG A 237 12.56 1.17 10.86
N ASN A 238 12.85 0.69 9.68
CA ASN A 238 13.95 -0.22 9.42
C ASN A 238 14.62 0.17 8.10
N PHE A 239 15.83 0.75 8.19
CA PHE A 239 16.63 1.22 7.06
C PHE A 239 17.99 0.53 7.03
N GLU A 240 18.20 -0.49 7.89
CA GLU A 240 19.53 -1.04 8.14
C GLU A 240 19.69 -2.48 7.63
N GLN A 241 18.59 -3.26 7.55
CA GLN A 241 18.69 -4.70 7.35
C GLN A 241 18.65 -5.14 5.89
N LEU A 242 18.02 -4.35 5.03
CA LEU A 242 17.83 -4.70 3.60
C LEU A 242 18.90 -4.02 2.75
N ILE A 243 19.37 -4.75 1.73
CA ILE A 243 20.42 -4.31 0.81
C ILE A 243 20.09 -4.61 -0.66
N GLU A 244 18.93 -5.19 -0.92
CA GLU A 244 18.48 -5.54 -2.26
C GLU A 244 17.95 -4.29 -2.99
N GLU A 245 17.92 -4.36 -4.33
CA GLU A 245 17.33 -3.35 -5.19
C GLU A 245 15.82 -3.21 -4.94
N HIS A 246 15.26 -2.07 -5.34
CA HIS A 246 13.89 -1.60 -5.11
C HIS A 246 12.82 -2.70 -5.15
N ASN A 247 12.69 -3.43 -6.26
CA ASN A 247 11.70 -4.50 -6.40
C ASN A 247 12.20 -5.86 -5.93
N ASP A 248 13.51 -6.05 -5.78
CA ASP A 248 14.08 -7.34 -5.41
C ASP A 248 13.90 -7.63 -3.93
N ILE A 249 13.75 -6.62 -3.06
CA ILE A 249 13.37 -6.82 -1.65
C ILE A 249 12.09 -7.66 -1.54
N LEU A 250 11.12 -7.44 -2.42
CA LEU A 250 9.84 -8.16 -2.40
C LEU A 250 10.00 -9.67 -2.68
N LYS A 251 11.13 -10.09 -3.26
CA LYS A 251 11.49 -11.49 -3.51
C LYS A 251 12.30 -12.08 -2.37
N GLY A 252 12.89 -11.22 -1.53
CA GLY A 252 13.80 -11.57 -0.45
C GLY A 252 13.12 -12.27 0.73
N VAL A 253 13.86 -13.18 1.37
CA VAL A 253 13.40 -13.86 2.60
C VAL A 253 13.49 -12.91 3.79
N GLU A 254 14.49 -12.03 3.83
CA GLU A 254 14.71 -11.11 4.94
C GLU A 254 13.60 -10.05 5.02
N PHE A 255 13.12 -9.55 3.89
CA PHE A 255 11.96 -8.66 3.85
C PHE A 255 10.71 -9.33 4.46
N VAL A 256 10.42 -10.58 4.05
CA VAL A 256 9.27 -11.34 4.57
C VAL A 256 9.39 -11.58 6.07
N LYS A 257 10.59 -11.89 6.57
CA LYS A 257 10.84 -12.06 8.01
C LYS A 257 10.62 -10.76 8.77
N LEU A 258 11.20 -9.66 8.28
CA LEU A 258 11.10 -8.34 8.90
C LEU A 258 9.63 -7.90 9.02
N VAL A 259 8.93 -7.82 7.89
CA VAL A 259 7.55 -7.33 7.88
C VAL A 259 6.58 -8.33 8.50
N GLY A 260 6.78 -9.63 8.28
CA GLY A 260 5.96 -10.68 8.86
C GLY A 260 6.06 -10.74 10.39
N GLN A 261 7.27 -10.60 10.96
CA GLN A 261 7.45 -10.52 12.40
C GLN A 261 6.80 -9.26 12.98
N TYR A 262 6.98 -8.11 12.32
CA TYR A 262 6.30 -6.88 12.74
C TYR A 262 4.77 -7.04 12.76
N ILE A 263 4.19 -7.72 11.76
CA ILE A 263 2.76 -7.98 11.71
C ILE A 263 2.33 -8.86 12.89
N ILE A 264 3.02 -9.96 13.14
CA ILE A 264 2.71 -10.89 14.24
C ILE A 264 2.76 -10.16 15.60
N ASP A 265 3.74 -9.30 15.80
CA ASP A 265 3.94 -8.60 17.08
C ASP A 265 2.94 -7.46 17.31
N ASN A 266 2.40 -6.86 16.24
CA ASN A 266 1.60 -5.65 16.32
C ASN A 266 0.13 -5.82 15.91
N VAL A 267 -0.24 -6.96 15.36
CA VAL A 267 -1.61 -7.30 15.00
C VAL A 267 -2.02 -8.54 15.82
N PRO A 268 -2.50 -8.33 17.06
CA PRO A 268 -2.77 -9.43 17.97
C PRO A 268 -3.87 -10.35 17.41
N PRO A 269 -3.82 -11.65 17.74
CA PRO A 269 -4.92 -12.54 17.41
C PRO A 269 -6.22 -12.06 18.05
N CYS A 270 -7.34 -12.22 17.37
CA CYS A 270 -8.65 -12.01 17.98
C CYS A 270 -8.82 -12.92 19.17
N THR A 271 -9.04 -12.34 20.35
CA THR A 271 -9.42 -13.05 21.58
C THR A 271 -10.87 -13.55 21.48
#